data_ee6ff6f0e2e1a322095f3077faad064a
#
_entry.id   ee6ff6f0e2e1a322095f3077faad064a
#
_cell.length_a   1.000
_cell.length_b   1.000
_cell.length_c   1.000
_cell.angle_alpha   90.00
_cell.angle_beta   90.00
_cell.angle_gamma   90.00
#
_symmetry.space_group_name_H-M   'P 1'
#
loop_
_entity.id
_entity.type
_entity.pdbx_description
1 polymer ?
#
loop_
_entity_poly.entity_id
_entity_poly.type
_entity_poly.pdbx_seq_one_letter_code
_entity_poly.pdbx_strand_id
1 'polypeptide(L)'
;MKKLFFGSLLSLALFSCSDGGDDFTENPGDGDVNNGDGTENVEYATEETAYEIPVVFHVFYSQKSQPLEYVEEGHLPKVLDAVNRRFANCGVDLKLQFKLAEVDPDGNVMPEPGVDRQKVRIATMNSTEFLKDPAYAHYMWDQTKYLNICLFKEKNDAVLGISSFPYTLHPDTLAGMPKLMEMRPASELDYPHCVYVNSRYIYDLEPESYKTSEIVGSLCHEIAHYLGLRHAFGEDPVTYSRDCDIDTDFCDDTPTYNKAKYDQYLLSNYPYNGVFTDELVAQLAERTNSLTGEKFVSTNIMDYAVSYLNELSPQQCARIRYILMRSPYVPGPKVKRDDAPTPAPARSAGKKQPFPHRIAY
;
A
#
# COMPACT_ATOMS: atom_id res chain seq x y z
N MET A 1 19.71 -28.80 6.88
CA MET A 1 18.29 -28.96 7.22
C MET A 1 17.98 -28.01 8.38
N LYS A 2 17.57 -26.79 8.08
CA LYS A 2 17.08 -25.84 9.10
C LYS A 2 15.60 -26.09 9.29
N LYS A 3 15.19 -26.48 10.48
CA LYS A 3 13.78 -26.63 10.84
C LYS A 3 13.18 -25.24 10.96
N LEU A 4 12.33 -24.86 10.01
CA LEU A 4 11.47 -23.69 10.12
C LEU A 4 10.28 -24.06 10.99
N PHE A 5 10.16 -23.41 12.14
CA PHE A 5 8.93 -23.41 12.93
C PHE A 5 7.93 -22.46 12.25
N PHE A 6 7.03 -23.00 11.44
CA PHE A 6 5.82 -22.31 11.07
C PHE A 6 4.82 -22.46 12.23
N GLY A 7 4.67 -21.41 13.01
CA GLY A 7 3.56 -21.30 13.95
C GLY A 7 2.25 -21.31 13.17
N SER A 8 1.41 -22.26 13.50
CA SER A 8 0.02 -22.41 13.11
C SER A 8 -0.67 -21.09 12.79
N LEU A 9 -0.98 -20.85 11.52
CA LEU A 9 -1.78 -19.71 11.11
C LEU A 9 -2.79 -20.10 10.05
N LEU A 10 -3.87 -20.68 10.51
CA LEU A 10 -5.09 -20.75 9.75
C LEU A 10 -6.26 -20.36 10.65
N SER A 11 -6.38 -19.06 10.91
CA SER A 11 -7.62 -18.50 11.42
C SER A 11 -8.37 -17.85 10.27
N LEU A 12 -9.40 -18.53 9.78
CA LEU A 12 -10.44 -17.90 8.98
C LEU A 12 -11.11 -16.80 9.83
N ALA A 13 -10.72 -15.57 9.63
CA ALA A 13 -11.43 -14.44 10.19
C ALA A 13 -12.48 -13.98 9.17
N LEU A 14 -13.72 -14.39 9.38
CA LEU A 14 -14.89 -13.78 8.77
C LEU A 14 -15.14 -12.46 9.51
N PHE A 15 -14.85 -11.33 8.90
CA PHE A 15 -15.31 -10.03 9.37
C PHE A 15 -16.30 -9.44 8.40
N SER A 16 -17.53 -9.36 8.87
CA SER A 16 -18.61 -8.56 8.30
C SER A 16 -18.47 -7.12 8.78
N CYS A 17 -18.39 -6.18 7.87
CA CYS A 17 -18.62 -4.75 8.16
C CYS A 17 -19.90 -4.33 7.48
N SER A 18 -20.83 -3.80 8.26
CA SER A 18 -22.13 -3.31 7.85
C SER A 18 -22.03 -1.93 7.21
N ASP A 19 -22.87 -1.78 6.23
CA ASP A 19 -23.11 -0.71 5.30
C ASP A 19 -23.74 0.55 5.94
N GLY A 20 -23.49 1.70 5.30
CA GLY A 20 -24.20 2.95 5.48
C GLY A 20 -24.09 3.79 4.22
N GLY A 21 -24.94 3.51 3.25
CA GLY A 21 -25.07 4.34 2.07
C GLY A 21 -25.87 5.60 2.37
N ASP A 22 -25.44 6.76 1.88
CA ASP A 22 -26.24 7.95 1.78
C ASP A 22 -25.97 8.72 0.47
N ASP A 23 -27.07 9.12 -0.11
CA ASP A 23 -27.31 9.77 -1.37
C ASP A 23 -26.90 11.25 -1.35
N PHE A 24 -26.33 11.79 -2.44
CA PHE A 24 -25.89 13.18 -2.52
C PHE A 24 -26.63 13.97 -3.57
N THR A 25 -27.28 15.04 -3.11
CA THR A 25 -27.84 16.10 -3.95
C THR A 25 -26.95 17.34 -3.93
N GLU A 26 -26.78 17.94 -5.11
CA GLU A 26 -25.97 19.13 -5.39
C GLU A 26 -26.59 20.42 -4.87
N ASN A 27 -25.76 21.43 -4.56
CA ASN A 27 -26.13 22.84 -4.72
C ASN A 27 -24.88 23.75 -4.89
N PRO A 28 -24.86 24.69 -5.83
CA PRO A 28 -23.71 25.54 -6.15
C PRO A 28 -23.74 26.91 -5.46
N GLY A 29 -22.59 27.50 -5.22
CA GLY A 29 -22.45 28.86 -4.72
C GLY A 29 -21.09 29.48 -5.02
N ASP A 30 -21.09 30.52 -5.84
CA ASP A 30 -20.00 31.38 -6.27
C ASP A 30 -19.33 32.17 -5.13
N GLY A 31 -18.04 32.46 -5.27
CA GLY A 31 -17.32 33.42 -4.43
C GLY A 31 -15.85 33.61 -4.80
N ASP A 32 -15.60 34.67 -5.50
CA ASP A 32 -14.31 35.19 -5.98
C ASP A 32 -13.42 35.70 -4.84
N VAL A 33 -12.15 35.35 -4.76
CA VAL A 33 -11.12 36.05 -3.98
C VAL A 33 -9.72 35.99 -4.61
N ASN A 34 -9.09 37.08 -4.63
CA ASN A 34 -7.94 37.65 -5.28
C ASN A 34 -6.58 36.98 -4.98
N ASN A 35 -5.72 36.92 -6.01
CA ASN A 35 -4.37 36.40 -6.08
C ASN A 35 -3.30 37.34 -5.51
N GLY A 36 -2.36 36.76 -4.73
CA GLY A 36 -1.03 37.32 -4.49
C GLY A 36 0.01 36.58 -5.37
N ASP A 37 0.66 37.32 -6.26
CA ASP A 37 1.66 36.84 -7.22
C ASP A 37 2.95 36.42 -6.50
N GLY A 38 3.17 35.13 -6.43
CA GLY A 38 4.44 34.49 -6.16
C GLY A 38 4.60 33.34 -7.13
N THR A 39 5.15 33.60 -8.32
CA THR A 39 5.42 32.57 -9.33
C THR A 39 6.54 31.65 -8.81
N GLU A 40 6.20 30.67 -7.97
CA GLU A 40 6.99 29.44 -7.86
C GLU A 40 6.97 28.77 -9.24
N ASN A 41 8.13 28.42 -9.76
CA ASN A 41 8.25 27.61 -10.96
C ASN A 41 7.72 26.21 -10.63
N VAL A 42 6.42 25.99 -10.79
CA VAL A 42 5.79 24.70 -10.61
C VAL A 42 6.21 23.80 -11.78
N GLU A 43 7.07 22.85 -11.52
CA GLU A 43 7.44 21.83 -12.50
C GLU A 43 6.29 20.83 -12.66
N TYR A 44 5.68 20.82 -13.84
CA TYR A 44 4.61 19.89 -14.16
C TYR A 44 5.16 18.55 -14.64
N ALA A 45 4.51 17.46 -14.21
CA ALA A 45 4.87 16.12 -14.65
C ALA A 45 4.52 15.87 -16.13
N THR A 46 5.33 15.05 -16.78
CA THR A 46 5.12 14.48 -18.12
C THR A 46 5.30 12.97 -18.07
N GLU A 47 5.04 12.27 -19.16
CA GLU A 47 5.31 10.83 -19.27
C GLU A 47 6.80 10.48 -19.05
N GLU A 48 7.71 11.43 -19.30
CA GLU A 48 9.15 11.25 -19.08
C GLU A 48 9.61 11.56 -17.65
N THR A 49 8.74 12.09 -16.80
CA THR A 49 9.11 12.48 -15.43
C THR A 49 9.55 11.27 -14.61
N ALA A 50 10.76 11.34 -14.06
CA ALA A 50 11.23 10.41 -13.05
C ALA A 50 10.74 10.86 -11.67
N TYR A 51 10.29 9.90 -10.86
CA TYR A 51 9.81 10.14 -9.52
C TYR A 51 10.81 9.65 -8.49
N GLU A 52 11.22 10.55 -7.61
CA GLU A 52 11.95 10.23 -6.39
C GLU A 52 11.03 10.49 -5.22
N ILE A 53 10.53 9.40 -4.59
CA ILE A 53 9.56 9.49 -3.50
C ILE A 53 10.31 9.49 -2.16
N PRO A 54 10.27 10.59 -1.40
CA PRO A 54 10.83 10.61 -0.05
C PRO A 54 10.06 9.69 0.88
N VAL A 55 10.76 8.78 1.56
CA VAL A 55 10.20 7.77 2.46
C VAL A 55 10.61 8.07 3.89
N VAL A 56 9.66 7.97 4.81
CA VAL A 56 9.91 7.95 6.24
C VAL A 56 9.30 6.70 6.86
N PHE A 57 10.12 5.98 7.65
CA PHE A 57 9.68 4.88 8.50
C PHE A 57 9.39 5.40 9.90
N HIS A 58 8.14 5.40 10.32
CA HIS A 58 7.72 5.66 11.69
C HIS A 58 7.85 4.38 12.50
N VAL A 59 8.93 4.26 13.26
CA VAL A 59 9.25 3.07 14.06
C VAL A 59 8.71 3.21 15.47
N PHE A 60 7.62 2.52 15.77
CA PHE A 60 6.99 2.58 17.09
C PHE A 60 7.59 1.55 18.03
N TYR A 61 8.13 2.00 19.15
CA TYR A 61 8.78 1.13 20.13
C TYR A 61 8.42 1.48 21.57
N SER A 62 8.36 0.47 22.42
CA SER A 62 8.19 0.63 23.87
C SER A 62 9.55 0.62 24.59
N GLN A 63 10.46 -0.25 24.17
CA GLN A 63 11.79 -0.42 24.73
C GLN A 63 12.83 -0.61 23.64
N LYS A 64 13.97 0.08 23.76
CA LYS A 64 15.08 -0.04 22.81
C LYS A 64 15.71 -1.43 22.73
N SER A 65 15.55 -2.23 23.77
CA SER A 65 16.05 -3.61 23.83
C SER A 65 15.20 -4.64 23.08
N GLN A 66 14.06 -4.22 22.52
CA GLN A 66 13.16 -5.07 21.75
C GLN A 66 13.47 -4.91 20.25
N PRO A 67 14.21 -5.83 19.60
CA PRO A 67 14.68 -5.64 18.22
C PRO A 67 13.55 -5.60 17.20
N LEU A 68 12.42 -6.28 17.47
CA LEU A 68 11.24 -6.24 16.58
C LEU A 68 10.40 -4.97 16.73
N GLU A 69 10.66 -4.15 17.76
CA GLU A 69 10.02 -2.86 17.94
C GLU A 69 10.96 -1.72 17.55
N TYR A 70 12.23 -1.74 18.06
CA TYR A 70 13.16 -0.64 17.84
C TYR A 70 13.83 -0.67 16.47
N VAL A 71 13.98 -1.83 15.87
CA VAL A 71 14.70 -2.08 14.60
C VAL A 71 16.14 -1.56 14.64
N GLU A 72 17.10 -2.40 14.32
CA GLU A 72 18.51 -2.09 14.36
C GLU A 72 18.87 -0.94 13.38
N GLU A 73 19.73 -0.04 13.82
CA GLU A 73 20.22 1.07 13.00
C GLU A 73 20.89 0.56 11.72
N GLY A 74 20.60 1.21 10.60
CA GLY A 74 21.12 0.82 9.28
C GLY A 74 20.43 -0.40 8.65
N HIS A 75 19.38 -0.96 9.27
CA HIS A 75 18.63 -2.06 8.68
C HIS A 75 17.60 -1.58 7.64
N LEU A 76 16.85 -0.52 7.95
CA LEU A 76 15.80 0.01 7.07
C LEU A 76 16.32 0.50 5.70
N PRO A 77 17.50 1.10 5.58
CA PRO A 77 18.12 1.34 4.27
C PRO A 77 18.23 0.10 3.40
N LYS A 78 18.62 -1.05 3.98
CA LYS A 78 18.72 -2.33 3.24
C LYS A 78 17.36 -2.84 2.78
N VAL A 79 16.33 -2.65 3.60
CA VAL A 79 14.93 -2.97 3.23
C VAL A 79 14.51 -2.12 2.03
N LEU A 80 14.71 -0.80 2.10
CA LEU A 80 14.31 0.11 1.01
C LEU A 80 15.08 -0.13 -0.28
N ASP A 81 16.37 -0.44 -0.19
CA ASP A 81 17.18 -0.84 -1.34
C ASP A 81 16.65 -2.13 -2.01
N ALA A 82 16.21 -3.09 -1.21
CA ALA A 82 15.61 -4.31 -1.74
C ALA A 82 14.24 -4.05 -2.39
N VAL A 83 13.42 -3.15 -1.82
CA VAL A 83 12.16 -2.67 -2.41
C VAL A 83 12.43 -2.02 -3.76
N ASN A 84 13.39 -1.08 -3.83
CA ASN A 84 13.75 -0.42 -5.08
C ASN A 84 14.20 -1.42 -6.16
N ARG A 85 15.03 -2.41 -5.79
CA ARG A 85 15.44 -3.47 -6.72
C ARG A 85 14.25 -4.28 -7.24
N ARG A 86 13.26 -4.58 -6.40
CA ARG A 86 12.07 -5.35 -6.80
C ARG A 86 11.19 -4.55 -7.78
N PHE A 87 10.95 -3.27 -7.51
CA PHE A 87 10.22 -2.39 -8.44
C PHE A 87 10.98 -2.17 -9.76
N ALA A 88 12.31 -2.04 -9.72
CA ALA A 88 13.13 -1.93 -10.92
C ALA A 88 13.15 -3.19 -11.79
N ASN A 89 12.87 -4.35 -11.21
CA ASN A 89 12.88 -5.66 -11.90
C ASN A 89 11.53 -6.03 -12.53
N CYS A 90 10.54 -5.13 -12.51
CA CYS A 90 9.18 -5.41 -12.98
C CYS A 90 9.00 -5.38 -14.52
N GLY A 91 10.07 -5.48 -15.30
CA GLY A 91 9.99 -5.60 -16.76
C GLY A 91 9.60 -4.33 -17.53
N VAL A 92 9.12 -3.29 -16.84
CA VAL A 92 8.80 -1.96 -17.38
C VAL A 92 9.48 -0.92 -16.52
N ASP A 93 10.16 0.05 -17.15
CA ASP A 93 10.78 1.16 -16.44
C ASP A 93 9.68 2.10 -15.89
N LEU A 94 9.43 1.99 -14.57
CA LEU A 94 8.49 2.84 -13.85
C LEU A 94 8.99 4.28 -13.69
N LYS A 95 10.28 4.56 -13.93
CA LYS A 95 10.92 5.85 -13.62
C LYS A 95 10.62 6.27 -12.17
N LEU A 96 10.71 5.31 -11.25
CA LEU A 96 10.32 5.44 -9.84
C LEU A 96 11.46 4.95 -8.95
N GLN A 97 11.83 5.78 -7.97
CA GLN A 97 12.77 5.43 -6.92
C GLN A 97 12.24 5.91 -5.58
N PHE A 98 12.35 5.10 -4.55
CA PHE A 98 12.10 5.48 -3.17
C PHE A 98 13.41 5.90 -2.52
N LYS A 99 13.43 7.07 -1.87
CA LYS A 99 14.60 7.62 -1.18
C LYS A 99 14.28 7.88 0.28
N LEU A 100 15.19 7.55 1.17
CA LEU A 100 15.05 7.92 2.59
C LEU A 100 15.07 9.45 2.73
N ALA A 101 14.14 9.99 3.52
CA ALA A 101 14.13 11.40 3.85
C ALA A 101 15.41 11.77 4.66
N GLU A 102 16.15 12.78 4.23
CA GLU A 102 17.38 13.21 4.91
C GLU A 102 17.11 14.28 5.97
N VAL A 103 16.00 15.00 5.83
CA VAL A 103 15.56 16.05 6.75
C VAL A 103 14.14 15.78 7.23
N ASP A 104 13.86 16.19 8.45
CA ASP A 104 12.51 16.13 9.02
C ASP A 104 11.61 17.29 8.49
N PRO A 105 10.30 17.31 8.79
CA PRO A 105 9.41 18.37 8.33
C PRO A 105 9.77 19.78 8.81
N ASP A 106 10.57 19.91 9.87
CA ASP A 106 11.06 21.18 10.40
C ASP A 106 12.38 21.61 9.75
N GLY A 107 12.94 20.79 8.84
CA GLY A 107 14.19 21.06 8.12
C GLY A 107 15.45 20.63 8.86
N ASN A 108 15.35 19.89 9.95
CA ASN A 108 16.51 19.37 10.66
C ASN A 108 17.04 18.10 10.00
N VAL A 109 18.38 17.99 9.91
CA VAL A 109 19.02 16.76 9.42
C VAL A 109 18.72 15.60 10.37
N MET A 110 18.22 14.50 9.81
CA MET A 110 17.87 13.31 10.59
C MET A 110 19.12 12.56 11.03
N PRO A 111 19.23 12.15 12.32
CA PRO A 111 20.34 11.32 12.79
C PRO A 111 20.46 9.98 12.06
N GLU A 112 19.33 9.41 11.69
CA GLU A 112 19.19 8.20 10.87
C GLU A 112 18.24 8.55 9.71
N PRO A 113 18.77 8.71 8.48
CA PRO A 113 17.94 9.14 7.35
C PRO A 113 16.71 8.26 7.17
N GLY A 114 15.54 8.90 7.02
CA GLY A 114 14.26 8.26 6.80
C GLY A 114 13.73 7.44 7.97
N VAL A 115 14.28 7.56 9.18
CA VAL A 115 13.83 6.80 10.36
C VAL A 115 13.39 7.74 11.47
N ASP A 116 12.08 7.79 11.69
CA ASP A 116 11.44 8.54 12.77
C ASP A 116 11.03 7.56 13.88
N ARG A 117 11.75 7.63 15.02
CA ARG A 117 11.59 6.68 16.12
C ARG A 117 10.62 7.21 17.17
N GLN A 118 9.42 6.61 17.21
CA GLN A 118 8.33 7.02 18.08
C GLN A 118 8.24 6.15 19.32
N LYS A 119 8.60 6.72 20.50
CA LYS A 119 8.47 6.03 21.77
C LYS A 119 7.02 6.04 22.25
N VAL A 120 6.41 4.87 22.35
CA VAL A 120 5.03 4.67 22.79
C VAL A 120 4.97 3.79 24.05
N ARG A 121 3.85 3.83 24.77
CA ARG A 121 3.68 2.99 25.95
C ARG A 121 3.54 1.50 25.62
N ILE A 122 2.87 1.20 24.51
CA ILE A 122 2.64 -0.16 24.01
C ILE A 122 2.89 -0.13 22.51
N ALA A 123 3.89 -0.90 22.05
CA ALA A 123 4.26 -0.97 20.63
C ALA A 123 3.67 -2.20 19.90
N THR A 124 2.89 -3.05 20.57
CA THR A 124 2.08 -4.09 19.94
C THR A 124 0.65 -3.55 19.79
N MET A 125 0.26 -3.22 18.57
CA MET A 125 -0.99 -2.53 18.28
C MET A 125 -1.83 -3.30 17.25
N ASN A 126 -3.10 -2.93 17.12
CA ASN A 126 -3.93 -3.38 16.01
C ASN A 126 -3.86 -2.33 14.90
N SER A 127 -3.39 -2.70 13.72
CA SER A 127 -3.18 -1.78 12.60
C SER A 127 -4.47 -1.11 12.13
N THR A 128 -5.59 -1.83 12.12
CA THR A 128 -6.87 -1.26 11.74
C THR A 128 -7.36 -0.21 12.74
N GLU A 129 -7.20 -0.48 14.05
CA GLU A 129 -7.53 0.50 15.10
C GLU A 129 -6.59 1.71 15.02
N PHE A 130 -5.28 1.47 14.91
CA PHE A 130 -4.26 2.52 14.77
C PHE A 130 -4.57 3.46 13.62
N LEU A 131 -4.83 2.90 12.46
CA LEU A 131 -5.11 3.69 11.28
C LEU A 131 -6.47 4.40 11.31
N LYS A 132 -7.42 4.00 12.14
CA LYS A 132 -8.73 4.64 12.32
C LYS A 132 -8.76 5.71 13.42
N ASP A 133 -7.83 5.66 14.34
CA ASP A 133 -7.81 6.58 15.49
C ASP A 133 -7.10 7.90 15.12
N PRO A 134 -7.83 9.03 15.09
CA PRO A 134 -7.23 10.35 14.81
C PRO A 134 -6.10 10.72 15.77
N ALA A 135 -6.05 10.10 16.97
CA ALA A 135 -4.97 10.33 17.92
C ALA A 135 -3.58 9.96 17.37
N TYR A 136 -3.51 9.08 16.37
CA TYR A 136 -2.24 8.71 15.74
C TYR A 136 -1.89 9.54 14.49
N ALA A 137 -2.79 10.38 14.01
CA ALA A 137 -2.56 11.19 12.82
C ALA A 137 -1.36 12.14 12.96
N HIS A 138 -1.05 12.58 14.18
CA HIS A 138 0.07 13.49 14.46
C HIS A 138 1.46 12.85 14.22
N TYR A 139 1.56 11.53 14.12
CA TYR A 139 2.82 10.86 13.77
C TYR A 139 3.12 10.93 12.29
N MET A 140 2.11 11.18 11.45
CA MET A 140 2.29 11.21 10.01
C MET A 140 2.88 12.55 9.56
N TRP A 141 3.90 12.47 8.73
CA TRP A 141 4.44 13.62 8.03
C TRP A 141 3.52 14.01 6.85
N ASP A 142 3.75 15.17 6.27
CA ASP A 142 2.95 15.68 5.14
C ASP A 142 2.87 14.63 4.01
N GLN A 143 1.68 14.08 3.81
CA GLN A 143 1.41 12.99 2.88
C GLN A 143 1.60 13.38 1.42
N THR A 144 1.61 14.69 1.12
CA THR A 144 1.88 15.19 -0.24
C THR A 144 3.39 15.24 -0.55
N LYS A 145 4.23 15.11 0.48
CA LYS A 145 5.69 15.19 0.38
C LYS A 145 6.40 13.89 0.72
N TYR A 146 5.81 13.04 1.55
CA TYR A 146 6.44 11.84 2.07
C TYR A 146 5.54 10.62 1.93
N LEU A 147 6.11 9.49 1.54
CA LEU A 147 5.51 8.19 1.77
C LEU A 147 5.77 7.81 3.24
N ASN A 148 4.71 7.83 4.04
CA ASN A 148 4.76 7.42 5.44
C ASN A 148 4.62 5.90 5.55
N ILE A 149 5.58 5.23 6.16
CA ILE A 149 5.55 3.78 6.43
C ILE A 149 5.56 3.56 7.93
N CYS A 150 4.46 3.06 8.47
CA CYS A 150 4.34 2.74 9.89
C CYS A 150 4.86 1.34 10.19
N LEU A 151 5.74 1.22 11.17
CA LEU A 151 6.33 -0.01 11.63
C LEU A 151 6.05 -0.23 13.09
N PHE A 152 5.23 -1.23 13.40
CA PHE A 152 5.00 -1.73 14.74
C PHE A 152 4.61 -3.20 14.71
N LYS A 153 4.68 -3.85 15.85
CA LYS A 153 4.28 -5.25 15.98
C LYS A 153 2.75 -5.35 15.99
N GLU A 154 2.19 -6.16 15.11
CA GLU A 154 0.75 -6.40 15.03
C GLU A 154 0.28 -7.34 16.15
N LYS A 155 -0.93 -7.10 16.67
CA LYS A 155 -1.60 -8.01 17.60
C LYS A 155 -2.01 -9.33 16.94
N ASN A 156 -2.41 -9.26 15.67
CA ASN A 156 -2.75 -10.42 14.86
C ASN A 156 -1.60 -10.73 13.89
N ASP A 157 -0.79 -11.72 14.21
CA ASP A 157 0.38 -12.11 13.41
C ASP A 157 0.05 -12.50 11.95
N ALA A 158 -1.24 -12.73 11.62
CA ALA A 158 -1.69 -12.99 10.25
C ALA A 158 -1.69 -11.74 9.37
N VAL A 159 -1.71 -10.54 9.97
CA VAL A 159 -1.66 -9.29 9.22
C VAL A 159 -0.20 -8.93 8.98
N LEU A 160 0.23 -8.94 7.73
CA LEU A 160 1.59 -8.60 7.31
C LEU A 160 1.73 -7.11 7.00
N GLY A 161 0.72 -6.51 6.41
CA GLY A 161 0.67 -5.11 6.08
C GLY A 161 -0.76 -4.62 5.81
N ILE A 162 -0.90 -3.32 5.71
CA ILE A 162 -2.12 -2.63 5.26
C ILE A 162 -1.70 -1.35 4.54
N SER A 163 -2.36 -1.03 3.46
CA SER A 163 -2.14 0.22 2.74
C SER A 163 -3.41 1.02 2.55
N SER A 164 -3.27 2.32 2.44
CA SER A 164 -4.32 3.21 1.97
C SER A 164 -4.28 3.29 0.45
N PHE A 165 -5.45 3.20 -0.21
CA PHE A 165 -5.55 3.52 -1.63
C PHE A 165 -5.45 5.02 -1.87
N PRO A 166 -4.85 5.42 -3.01
CA PRO A 166 -4.82 6.82 -3.40
C PRO A 166 -6.19 7.28 -3.93
N TYR A 167 -6.38 8.58 -3.97
CA TYR A 167 -7.50 9.21 -4.65
C TYR A 167 -7.10 9.71 -6.03
N THR A 168 -8.06 9.73 -6.95
CA THR A 168 -8.03 10.64 -8.10
C THR A 168 -8.79 11.92 -7.76
N LEU A 169 -8.45 13.04 -8.41
CA LEU A 169 -9.13 14.31 -8.24
C LEU A 169 -9.87 14.66 -9.54
N HIS A 170 -11.14 15.06 -9.43
CA HIS A 170 -11.92 15.50 -10.60
C HIS A 170 -11.13 16.52 -11.45
N PRO A 171 -11.12 16.47 -12.82
CA PRO A 171 -11.86 15.51 -13.65
C PRO A 171 -11.19 14.15 -13.85
N ASP A 172 -9.99 13.93 -13.31
CA ASP A 172 -9.25 12.67 -13.47
C ASP A 172 -10.04 11.47 -12.91
N THR A 173 -10.00 10.36 -13.61
CA THR A 173 -10.62 9.10 -13.19
C THR A 173 -9.73 7.93 -13.54
N LEU A 174 -9.69 6.93 -12.67
CA LEU A 174 -9.07 5.64 -12.93
C LEU A 174 -10.02 4.56 -12.45
N ALA A 175 -10.29 3.57 -13.30
CA ALA A 175 -11.21 2.48 -12.96
C ALA A 175 -10.82 1.83 -11.62
N GLY A 176 -11.80 1.61 -10.74
CA GLY A 176 -11.59 1.04 -9.42
C GLY A 176 -10.94 1.96 -8.37
N MET A 177 -10.69 3.24 -8.68
CA MET A 177 -10.14 4.20 -7.73
C MET A 177 -11.20 5.17 -7.22
N PRO A 178 -11.16 5.53 -5.92
CA PRO A 178 -12.03 6.56 -5.37
C PRO A 178 -11.66 7.92 -5.93
N LYS A 179 -12.67 8.77 -6.12
CA LYS A 179 -12.53 10.10 -6.69
C LYS A 179 -12.95 11.18 -5.69
N LEU A 180 -12.11 12.20 -5.54
CA LEU A 180 -12.47 13.43 -4.85
C LEU A 180 -12.99 14.45 -5.88
N MET A 181 -14.01 15.20 -5.51
CA MET A 181 -14.52 16.30 -6.34
C MET A 181 -13.68 17.55 -6.17
N GLU A 182 -13.10 17.74 -5.00
CA GLU A 182 -12.24 18.88 -4.65
C GLU A 182 -11.06 18.42 -3.77
N MET A 183 -9.98 19.19 -3.81
CA MET A 183 -8.83 18.94 -2.92
C MET A 183 -9.23 19.22 -1.48
N ARG A 184 -8.82 18.35 -0.55
CA ARG A 184 -9.04 18.51 0.89
C ARG A 184 -7.70 18.53 1.63
N PRO A 185 -7.59 19.30 2.71
CA PRO A 185 -6.45 19.17 3.61
C PRO A 185 -6.33 17.75 4.14
N ALA A 186 -5.10 17.24 4.30
CA ALA A 186 -4.86 15.90 4.87
C ALA A 186 -5.48 15.72 6.25
N SER A 187 -5.61 16.81 7.04
CA SER A 187 -6.27 16.83 8.35
C SER A 187 -7.79 16.60 8.31
N GLU A 188 -8.42 16.74 7.16
CA GLU A 188 -9.85 16.47 6.96
C GLU A 188 -10.13 15.06 6.45
N LEU A 189 -9.10 14.28 6.16
CA LEU A 189 -9.23 12.88 5.82
C LEU A 189 -9.46 12.06 7.10
N ASP A 190 -10.30 11.03 7.01
CA ASP A 190 -10.62 10.18 8.18
C ASP A 190 -9.40 9.44 8.71
N TYR A 191 -8.40 9.23 7.86
CA TYR A 191 -7.18 8.50 8.18
C TYR A 191 -5.97 9.07 7.45
N PRO A 192 -4.77 8.84 7.98
CA PRO A 192 -3.54 9.16 7.29
C PRO A 192 -3.37 8.29 6.04
N HIS A 193 -2.93 8.88 4.95
CA HIS A 193 -2.55 8.18 3.73
C HIS A 193 -1.14 7.60 3.90
N CYS A 194 -1.05 6.33 4.24
CA CYS A 194 0.20 5.67 4.60
C CYS A 194 0.19 4.17 4.30
N VAL A 195 1.35 3.57 4.45
CA VAL A 195 1.57 2.13 4.45
C VAL A 195 1.89 1.68 5.88
N TYR A 196 1.36 0.55 6.29
CA TYR A 196 1.73 -0.14 7.52
C TYR A 196 2.34 -1.50 7.16
N VAL A 197 3.39 -1.90 7.86
CA VAL A 197 3.92 -3.28 7.82
C VAL A 197 4.25 -3.78 9.22
N ASN A 198 4.04 -5.09 9.43
CA ASN A 198 4.26 -5.76 10.70
C ASN A 198 5.76 -5.93 10.96
N SER A 199 6.28 -5.22 11.94
CA SER A 199 7.71 -5.24 12.28
C SER A 199 8.21 -6.61 12.79
N ARG A 200 7.31 -7.54 13.10
CA ARG A 200 7.67 -8.93 13.43
C ARG A 200 8.57 -9.58 12.39
N TYR A 201 8.36 -9.23 11.12
CA TYR A 201 9.05 -9.83 9.98
C TYR A 201 10.18 -8.98 9.42
N ILE A 202 10.52 -7.89 10.09
CA ILE A 202 11.42 -6.84 9.58
C ILE A 202 12.82 -7.35 9.20
N TYR A 203 13.29 -8.43 9.80
CA TYR A 203 14.58 -9.04 9.51
C TYR A 203 14.52 -10.22 8.52
N ASP A 204 13.35 -10.54 8.00
CA ASP A 204 13.17 -11.56 6.97
C ASP A 204 13.29 -10.91 5.58
N LEU A 205 14.54 -10.78 5.11
CA LEU A 205 14.88 -10.09 3.85
C LEU A 205 15.06 -11.05 2.66
N GLU A 206 15.21 -12.36 2.94
CA GLU A 206 15.54 -13.31 1.90
C GLU A 206 14.29 -13.68 1.09
N PRO A 207 14.31 -13.47 -0.25
CA PRO A 207 13.21 -13.82 -1.13
C PRO A 207 13.13 -15.33 -1.34
N GLU A 208 12.73 -16.06 -0.32
CA GLU A 208 12.35 -17.46 -0.52
C GLU A 208 10.90 -17.45 -1.07
N SER A 209 10.72 -17.89 -2.30
CA SER A 209 9.49 -17.81 -3.11
C SER A 209 8.22 -18.38 -2.47
N TYR A 210 8.34 -19.08 -1.35
CA TYR A 210 7.25 -19.64 -0.58
C TYR A 210 7.05 -18.99 0.80
N LYS A 211 7.89 -18.02 1.18
CA LYS A 211 7.70 -17.28 2.42
C LYS A 211 6.66 -16.18 2.21
N THR A 212 5.57 -16.31 2.91
CA THR A 212 4.53 -15.29 2.97
C THR A 212 4.91 -14.06 3.79
N SER A 213 5.92 -14.20 4.64
CA SER A 213 6.30 -13.20 5.65
C SER A 213 7.57 -12.43 5.33
N GLU A 214 8.11 -12.55 4.10
CA GLU A 214 9.25 -11.76 3.68
C GLU A 214 8.87 -10.28 3.62
N ILE A 215 9.60 -9.46 4.41
CA ILE A 215 9.23 -8.04 4.59
C ILE A 215 9.29 -7.23 3.29
N VAL A 216 10.21 -7.54 2.39
CA VAL A 216 10.36 -6.81 1.12
C VAL A 216 9.17 -7.09 0.21
N GLY A 217 8.70 -8.34 0.14
CA GLY A 217 7.49 -8.72 -0.60
C GLY A 217 6.26 -8.02 -0.05
N SER A 218 6.06 -8.11 1.27
CA SER A 218 4.94 -7.44 1.94
C SER A 218 4.98 -5.92 1.72
N LEU A 219 6.14 -5.29 1.86
CA LEU A 219 6.27 -3.86 1.68
C LEU A 219 6.06 -3.44 0.21
N CYS A 220 6.58 -4.20 -0.77
CA CYS A 220 6.31 -3.96 -2.19
C CYS A 220 4.82 -4.07 -2.51
N HIS A 221 4.13 -5.06 -1.96
CA HIS A 221 2.70 -5.27 -2.12
C HIS A 221 1.91 -4.07 -1.57
N GLU A 222 2.19 -3.64 -0.34
CA GLU A 222 1.50 -2.51 0.28
C GLU A 222 1.81 -1.18 -0.42
N ILE A 223 3.05 -0.95 -0.85
CA ILE A 223 3.41 0.23 -1.65
C ILE A 223 2.69 0.19 -3.02
N ALA A 224 2.53 -0.97 -3.63
CA ALA A 224 1.79 -1.09 -4.88
C ALA A 224 0.30 -0.76 -4.70
N HIS A 225 -0.33 -1.13 -3.57
CA HIS A 225 -1.67 -0.65 -3.20
C HIS A 225 -1.70 0.87 -3.00
N TYR A 226 -0.72 1.42 -2.29
CA TYR A 226 -0.55 2.87 -2.12
C TYR A 226 -0.44 3.60 -3.47
N LEU A 227 0.08 2.93 -4.49
CA LEU A 227 0.20 3.41 -5.86
C LEU A 227 -0.97 2.97 -6.78
N GLY A 228 -2.07 2.48 -6.22
CA GLY A 228 -3.34 2.27 -6.92
C GLY A 228 -3.54 0.91 -7.56
N LEU A 229 -2.73 -0.10 -7.22
CA LEU A 229 -2.97 -1.46 -7.68
C LEU A 229 -3.95 -2.20 -6.76
N ARG A 230 -4.73 -3.09 -7.34
CA ARG A 230 -5.58 -4.06 -6.64
C ARG A 230 -4.98 -5.44 -6.74
N HIS A 231 -5.50 -6.38 -5.94
CA HIS A 231 -5.08 -7.77 -6.03
C HIS A 231 -5.30 -8.36 -7.42
N ALA A 232 -4.37 -9.19 -7.87
CA ALA A 232 -4.45 -9.88 -9.17
C ALA A 232 -5.43 -11.06 -9.17
N PHE A 233 -6.16 -11.31 -8.07
CA PHE A 233 -7.23 -12.31 -7.98
C PHE A 233 -8.59 -11.63 -7.88
N GLY A 234 -9.66 -12.41 -8.17
CA GLY A 234 -11.03 -11.91 -8.06
C GLY A 234 -11.40 -11.57 -6.62
N GLU A 235 -11.87 -10.35 -6.40
CA GLU A 235 -12.33 -9.85 -5.11
C GLU A 235 -13.59 -9.01 -5.33
N ASP A 236 -14.69 -9.39 -4.70
CA ASP A 236 -15.95 -8.66 -4.83
C ASP A 236 -15.78 -7.21 -4.34
N PRO A 237 -16.08 -6.20 -5.14
CA PRO A 237 -15.81 -4.80 -4.81
C PRO A 237 -16.69 -4.24 -3.69
N VAL A 238 -17.75 -4.95 -3.31
CA VAL A 238 -18.71 -4.52 -2.29
C VAL A 238 -18.52 -5.31 -0.99
N THR A 239 -18.43 -6.62 -1.11
CA THR A 239 -18.34 -7.52 0.06
C THR A 239 -16.91 -7.90 0.43
N TYR A 240 -15.95 -7.59 -0.43
CA TYR A 240 -14.54 -8.01 -0.32
C TYR A 240 -14.37 -9.54 -0.24
N SER A 241 -15.38 -10.28 -0.71
CA SER A 241 -15.29 -11.73 -0.81
C SER A 241 -14.28 -12.14 -1.86
N ARG A 242 -13.38 -13.04 -1.48
CA ARG A 242 -12.38 -13.65 -2.37
C ARG A 242 -12.91 -14.90 -3.08
N ASP A 243 -14.16 -15.28 -2.81
CA ASP A 243 -14.92 -16.25 -3.62
C ASP A 243 -15.56 -15.51 -4.80
N CYS A 244 -14.71 -15.10 -5.74
CA CYS A 244 -15.08 -14.24 -6.84
C CYS A 244 -14.30 -14.68 -8.09
N ASP A 245 -14.99 -14.92 -9.19
CA ASP A 245 -14.42 -15.39 -10.45
C ASP A 245 -14.25 -14.28 -11.49
N ILE A 246 -14.56 -13.02 -11.14
CA ILE A 246 -14.43 -11.86 -12.04
C ILE A 246 -13.09 -11.16 -11.85
N ASP A 247 -12.63 -10.50 -12.92
CA ASP A 247 -11.49 -9.61 -12.87
C ASP A 247 -11.88 -8.29 -12.18
N THR A 248 -11.12 -7.91 -11.16
CA THR A 248 -11.36 -6.72 -10.34
C THR A 248 -10.13 -5.86 -10.13
N ASP A 249 -8.99 -6.18 -10.78
CA ASP A 249 -7.78 -5.37 -10.71
C ASP A 249 -7.71 -4.30 -11.81
N PHE A 250 -8.61 -4.40 -12.80
CA PHE A 250 -8.69 -3.49 -13.95
C PHE A 250 -7.44 -3.49 -14.83
N CYS A 251 -6.80 -4.65 -14.98
CA CYS A 251 -5.64 -4.89 -15.83
C CYS A 251 -5.87 -6.15 -16.67
N ASP A 252 -6.21 -5.98 -17.96
CA ASP A 252 -6.52 -7.09 -18.85
C ASP A 252 -5.33 -8.04 -19.11
N ASP A 253 -4.12 -7.61 -18.75
CA ASP A 253 -2.88 -8.39 -18.93
C ASP A 253 -2.46 -9.17 -17.67
N THR A 254 -3.28 -9.17 -16.62
CA THR A 254 -3.14 -9.99 -15.42
C THR A 254 -4.18 -11.12 -15.42
N PRO A 255 -3.77 -12.39 -15.33
CA PRO A 255 -4.74 -13.49 -15.22
C PRO A 255 -5.38 -13.49 -13.84
N THR A 256 -6.74 -13.42 -13.80
CA THR A 256 -7.49 -13.47 -12.54
C THR A 256 -7.84 -14.90 -12.13
N TYR A 257 -8.00 -15.16 -10.83
CA TYR A 257 -8.43 -16.45 -10.30
C TYR A 257 -9.25 -16.30 -9.02
N ASN A 258 -10.00 -17.35 -8.67
CA ASN A 258 -10.77 -17.38 -7.43
C ASN A 258 -9.89 -17.77 -6.23
N LYS A 259 -9.59 -16.78 -5.41
CA LYS A 259 -8.68 -16.95 -4.26
C LYS A 259 -9.21 -17.92 -3.22
N ALA A 260 -10.53 -17.93 -2.94
CA ALA A 260 -11.12 -18.85 -1.97
C ALA A 260 -11.01 -20.31 -2.42
N LYS A 261 -11.23 -20.59 -3.70
CA LYS A 261 -11.02 -21.94 -4.27
C LYS A 261 -9.54 -22.35 -4.19
N TYR A 262 -8.64 -21.40 -4.49
CA TYR A 262 -7.21 -21.66 -4.36
C TYR A 262 -6.79 -21.92 -2.90
N ASP A 263 -7.33 -21.18 -1.92
CA ASP A 263 -7.04 -21.39 -0.51
C ASP A 263 -7.46 -22.79 -0.03
N GLN A 264 -8.58 -23.30 -0.50
CA GLN A 264 -9.01 -24.68 -0.24
C GLN A 264 -8.03 -25.69 -0.85
N TYR A 265 -7.56 -25.43 -2.07
CA TYR A 265 -6.53 -26.26 -2.72
C TYR A 265 -5.20 -26.21 -1.95
N LEU A 266 -4.75 -25.03 -1.56
CA LEU A 266 -3.53 -24.84 -0.76
C LEU A 266 -3.61 -25.60 0.56
N LEU A 267 -4.72 -25.47 1.29
CA LEU A 267 -4.96 -26.19 2.53
C LEU A 267 -4.87 -27.72 2.37
N SER A 268 -5.45 -28.23 1.29
CA SER A 268 -5.46 -29.66 1.00
C SER A 268 -4.10 -30.22 0.60
N ASN A 269 -3.20 -29.36 0.12
CA ASN A 269 -1.86 -29.73 -0.35
C ASN A 269 -0.73 -29.19 0.54
N TYR A 270 -1.08 -28.52 1.65
CA TYR A 270 -0.06 -27.98 2.56
C TYR A 270 0.73 -29.15 3.20
N PRO A 271 2.08 -29.08 3.19
CA PRO A 271 2.90 -30.18 3.67
C PRO A 271 2.73 -30.35 5.17
N TYR A 272 2.35 -31.55 5.61
CA TYR A 272 2.09 -31.90 7.02
C TYR A 272 3.31 -31.60 7.94
N ASN A 273 4.52 -31.71 7.40
CA ASN A 273 5.76 -31.43 8.12
C ASN A 273 6.25 -29.98 7.98
N GLY A 274 5.50 -29.11 7.28
CA GLY A 274 5.89 -27.72 7.01
C GLY A 274 7.12 -27.57 6.10
N VAL A 275 7.52 -28.61 5.39
CA VAL A 275 8.68 -28.59 4.49
C VAL A 275 8.19 -28.40 3.05
N PHE A 276 8.60 -27.29 2.44
CA PHE A 276 8.37 -27.02 1.03
C PHE A 276 9.57 -27.47 0.21
N THR A 277 9.34 -28.31 -0.79
CA THR A 277 10.32 -28.60 -1.84
C THR A 277 10.10 -27.67 -3.03
N ASP A 278 11.11 -27.53 -3.90
CA ASP A 278 10.98 -26.68 -5.10
C ASP A 278 9.85 -27.17 -6.01
N GLU A 279 9.64 -28.50 -6.12
CA GLU A 279 8.56 -29.08 -6.88
C GLU A 279 7.18 -28.74 -6.27
N LEU A 280 7.05 -28.80 -4.95
CA LEU A 280 5.80 -28.44 -4.28
C LEU A 280 5.52 -26.92 -4.41
N VAL A 281 6.54 -26.09 -4.28
CA VAL A 281 6.41 -24.64 -4.50
C VAL A 281 5.94 -24.36 -5.92
N ALA A 282 6.55 -24.99 -6.94
CA ALA A 282 6.13 -24.82 -8.33
C ALA A 282 4.67 -25.27 -8.55
N GLN A 283 4.27 -26.40 -7.94
CA GLN A 283 2.88 -26.88 -7.98
C GLN A 283 1.91 -25.90 -7.31
N LEU A 284 2.27 -25.38 -6.12
CA LEU A 284 1.43 -24.46 -5.37
C LEU A 284 1.41 -23.05 -5.97
N ALA A 285 2.43 -22.66 -6.73
CA ALA A 285 2.44 -21.40 -7.47
C ALA A 285 1.57 -21.44 -8.75
N GLU A 286 1.14 -22.63 -9.20
CA GLU A 286 0.22 -22.74 -10.34
C GLU A 286 -1.20 -22.31 -9.96
N ARG A 287 -1.83 -21.53 -10.81
CA ARG A 287 -3.21 -21.06 -10.73
C ARG A 287 -3.98 -21.46 -11.99
N THR A 288 -5.30 -21.33 -11.93
CA THR A 288 -6.17 -21.45 -13.11
C THR A 288 -6.92 -20.14 -13.28
N ASN A 289 -6.76 -19.50 -14.43
CA ASN A 289 -7.50 -18.29 -14.78
C ASN A 289 -9.00 -18.59 -14.81
N SER A 290 -9.77 -17.86 -13.99
CA SER A 290 -11.21 -18.05 -13.85
C SER A 290 -12.00 -17.74 -15.12
N LEU A 291 -11.46 -16.89 -16.01
CA LEU A 291 -12.16 -16.47 -17.23
C LEU A 291 -11.86 -17.37 -18.42
N THR A 292 -10.62 -17.87 -18.53
CA THR A 292 -10.18 -18.66 -19.71
C THR A 292 -10.03 -20.14 -19.41
N GLY A 293 -9.88 -20.54 -18.15
CA GLY A 293 -9.54 -21.89 -17.74
C GLY A 293 -8.07 -22.27 -17.95
N GLU A 294 -7.25 -21.38 -18.45
CA GLU A 294 -5.82 -21.62 -18.68
C GLU A 294 -5.03 -21.61 -17.38
N LYS A 295 -4.00 -22.44 -17.33
CA LYS A 295 -3.07 -22.47 -16.21
C LYS A 295 -1.99 -21.42 -16.36
N PHE A 296 -1.62 -20.79 -15.26
CA PHE A 296 -0.50 -19.84 -15.20
C PHE A 296 0.25 -20.00 -13.89
N VAL A 297 1.50 -19.54 -13.85
CA VAL A 297 2.31 -19.48 -12.63
C VAL A 297 2.15 -18.09 -12.01
N SER A 298 1.83 -18.05 -10.72
CA SER A 298 1.71 -16.80 -9.98
C SER A 298 3.09 -16.19 -9.73
N THR A 299 3.33 -15.01 -10.31
CA THR A 299 4.56 -14.22 -10.20
C THR A 299 4.29 -12.80 -9.75
N ASN A 300 3.03 -12.38 -9.79
CA ASN A 300 2.62 -11.00 -9.62
C ASN A 300 2.77 -10.53 -8.16
N ILE A 301 3.34 -9.33 -7.95
CA ILE A 301 3.48 -8.70 -6.63
C ILE A 301 2.12 -8.52 -5.94
N MET A 302 1.03 -8.35 -6.71
CA MET A 302 -0.32 -8.17 -6.17
C MET A 302 -1.06 -9.48 -5.90
N ASP A 303 -0.37 -10.61 -5.93
CA ASP A 303 -0.91 -11.90 -5.48
C ASP A 303 -0.53 -12.19 -4.02
N TYR A 304 -1.10 -13.26 -3.48
CA TYR A 304 -0.77 -13.83 -2.19
C TYR A 304 0.06 -15.11 -2.35
N ALA A 305 0.72 -15.55 -1.28
CA ALA A 305 1.46 -16.80 -1.27
C ALA A 305 0.55 -18.02 -1.56
N VAL A 306 1.06 -19.07 -2.13
CA VAL A 306 2.41 -19.30 -2.63
C VAL A 306 2.57 -18.65 -4.00
N SER A 307 3.44 -17.67 -4.15
CA SER A 307 3.69 -16.92 -5.39
C SER A 307 5.14 -16.42 -5.38
N TYR A 308 5.71 -16.19 -6.55
CA TYR A 308 7.07 -15.64 -6.65
C TYR A 308 7.16 -14.14 -6.36
N LEU A 309 6.05 -13.40 -6.41
CA LEU A 309 5.90 -11.99 -6.02
C LEU A 309 6.99 -11.04 -6.57
N ASN A 310 7.38 -11.19 -7.83
CA ASN A 310 8.51 -10.49 -8.42
C ASN A 310 8.19 -9.71 -9.70
N GLU A 311 6.93 -9.70 -10.14
CA GLU A 311 6.52 -9.07 -11.39
C GLU A 311 5.32 -8.14 -11.21
N LEU A 312 5.27 -7.12 -12.07
CA LEU A 312 4.10 -6.29 -12.35
C LEU A 312 3.86 -6.29 -13.85
N SER A 313 2.59 -6.33 -14.24
CA SER A 313 2.23 -6.27 -15.66
C SER A 313 2.42 -4.85 -16.23
N PRO A 314 2.54 -4.70 -17.55
CA PRO A 314 2.56 -3.40 -18.21
C PRO A 314 1.37 -2.51 -17.85
N GLN A 315 0.14 -3.04 -17.75
CA GLN A 315 -1.03 -2.26 -17.38
C GLN A 315 -1.01 -1.86 -15.90
N GLN A 316 -0.51 -2.72 -15.01
CA GLN A 316 -0.26 -2.36 -13.62
C GLN A 316 0.77 -1.22 -13.52
N CYS A 317 1.86 -1.29 -14.28
CA CYS A 317 2.85 -0.21 -14.35
C CYS A 317 2.25 1.10 -14.88
N ALA A 318 1.40 1.04 -15.89
CA ALA A 318 0.69 2.21 -16.41
C ALA A 318 -0.26 2.82 -15.35
N ARG A 319 -0.95 1.98 -14.55
CA ARG A 319 -1.77 2.46 -13.43
C ARG A 319 -0.93 3.17 -12.36
N ILE A 320 0.21 2.61 -11.97
CA ILE A 320 1.16 3.27 -11.05
C ILE A 320 1.58 4.63 -11.61
N ARG A 321 1.99 4.69 -12.87
CA ARG A 321 2.38 5.95 -13.53
C ARG A 321 1.24 6.96 -13.51
N TYR A 322 0.00 6.54 -13.80
CA TYR A 322 -1.17 7.40 -13.75
C TYR A 322 -1.36 8.00 -12.35
N ILE A 323 -1.24 7.20 -11.29
CA ILE A 323 -1.40 7.66 -9.89
C ILE A 323 -0.28 8.62 -9.50
N LEU A 324 0.98 8.32 -9.83
CA LEU A 324 2.10 9.22 -9.58
C LEU A 324 1.87 10.61 -10.19
N MET A 325 1.36 10.66 -11.40
CA MET A 325 1.13 11.89 -12.15
C MET A 325 -0.12 12.67 -11.70
N ARG A 326 -1.10 12.04 -11.06
CA ARG A 326 -2.44 12.63 -10.89
C ARG A 326 -3.01 12.57 -9.48
N SER A 327 -2.57 11.63 -8.63
CA SER A 327 -3.09 11.55 -7.26
C SER A 327 -2.53 12.68 -6.38
N PRO A 328 -3.39 13.45 -5.70
CA PRO A 328 -2.95 14.62 -4.95
C PRO A 328 -2.17 14.28 -3.66
N TYR A 329 -2.37 13.07 -3.11
CA TYR A 329 -1.73 12.64 -1.85
C TYR A 329 -0.58 11.67 -2.03
N VAL A 330 -0.13 11.45 -3.27
CA VAL A 330 1.10 10.73 -3.56
C VAL A 330 2.19 11.76 -3.85
N PRO A 331 3.38 11.69 -3.24
CA PRO A 331 4.45 12.67 -3.46
C PRO A 331 4.90 12.80 -4.92
N GLY A 332 5.51 13.93 -5.23
CA GLY A 332 6.10 14.22 -6.53
C GLY A 332 5.25 15.12 -7.44
N PRO A 333 5.82 15.58 -8.56
CA PRO A 333 5.19 16.54 -9.46
C PRO A 333 3.94 15.96 -10.12
N LYS A 334 2.94 16.82 -10.40
CA LYS A 334 1.67 16.44 -11.03
C LYS A 334 1.55 17.05 -12.42
N VAL A 335 0.78 16.40 -13.29
CA VAL A 335 0.47 16.97 -14.61
C VAL A 335 -0.23 18.31 -14.46
N LYS A 336 0.02 19.23 -15.41
CA LYS A 336 -0.74 20.47 -15.48
C LYS A 336 -2.20 20.12 -15.76
N ARG A 337 -3.08 20.67 -14.95
CA ARG A 337 -4.53 20.59 -15.16
C ARG A 337 -5.00 21.94 -15.68
N ASP A 338 -5.59 21.94 -16.86
CA ASP A 338 -6.12 23.17 -17.45
C ASP A 338 -7.31 23.71 -16.66
N ASP A 339 -8.02 22.82 -15.93
CA ASP A 339 -9.16 23.11 -15.05
C ASP A 339 -8.91 22.59 -13.61
N ALA A 340 -7.73 22.81 -13.07
CA ALA A 340 -7.45 22.37 -11.69
C ALA A 340 -8.40 23.09 -10.73
N PRO A 341 -9.27 22.36 -9.97
CA PRO A 341 -10.10 23.01 -8.97
C PRO A 341 -9.19 23.68 -7.94
N THR A 342 -9.48 24.94 -7.66
CA THR A 342 -8.83 25.69 -6.58
C THR A 342 -9.02 24.90 -5.27
N PRO A 343 -8.01 24.80 -4.39
CA PRO A 343 -8.20 24.21 -3.09
C PRO A 343 -9.38 24.85 -2.38
N ALA A 344 -10.34 24.04 -1.96
CA ALA A 344 -11.47 24.58 -1.21
C ALA A 344 -10.96 25.24 0.08
N PRO A 345 -11.48 26.41 0.46
CA PRO A 345 -11.15 27.00 1.74
C PRO A 345 -11.51 26.02 2.86
N ALA A 346 -10.64 25.90 3.87
CA ALA A 346 -10.86 25.03 5.02
C ALA A 346 -12.26 25.22 5.58
N ARG A 347 -13.11 24.21 5.46
CA ARG A 347 -14.46 24.23 6.01
C ARG A 347 -14.40 23.99 7.51
N SER A 348 -15.12 24.77 8.29
CA SER A 348 -15.36 24.50 9.70
C SER A 348 -15.96 23.09 9.86
N ALA A 349 -15.30 22.24 10.62
CA ALA A 349 -15.68 20.91 11.12
C ALA A 349 -16.98 20.30 10.53
N GLY A 350 -16.97 20.00 9.22
CA GLY A 350 -18.02 19.25 8.53
C GLY A 350 -17.69 17.75 8.58
N LYS A 351 -18.69 16.91 8.34
CA LYS A 351 -18.53 15.44 8.31
C LYS A 351 -17.30 15.02 7.52
N LYS A 352 -16.40 14.28 8.16
CA LYS A 352 -15.23 13.68 7.52
C LYS A 352 -15.67 12.74 6.41
N GLN A 353 -14.97 12.78 5.27
CA GLN A 353 -15.23 11.78 4.23
C GLN A 353 -14.54 10.46 4.58
N PRO A 354 -15.21 9.33 4.31
CA PRO A 354 -14.59 8.03 4.53
C PRO A 354 -13.35 7.87 3.64
N PHE A 355 -12.31 7.32 4.21
CA PHE A 355 -11.07 7.02 3.51
C PHE A 355 -11.31 5.90 2.49
N PRO A 356 -10.61 5.90 1.35
CA PRO A 356 -10.69 4.77 0.42
C PRO A 356 -10.27 3.49 1.13
N HIS A 357 -10.90 2.43 0.68
CA HIS A 357 -10.79 1.12 1.28
C HIS A 357 -9.35 0.71 1.56
N ARG A 358 -9.14 0.16 2.74
CA ARG A 358 -7.90 -0.46 3.14
C ARG A 358 -7.95 -1.92 2.76
N ILE A 359 -6.85 -2.42 2.28
CA ILE A 359 -6.67 -3.83 2.01
C ILE A 359 -5.73 -4.38 3.08
N ALA A 360 -6.21 -5.35 3.85
CA ALA A 360 -5.38 -6.11 4.77
C ALA A 360 -4.73 -7.26 3.99
N TYR A 361 -3.43 -7.41 4.18
CA TYR A 361 -2.64 -8.49 3.59
C TYR A 361 -2.60 -9.69 4.54
#